data_ef7fb0603c4f26a42790c8d5d0cebfe6
#
_entry.id   ef7fb0603c4f26a42790c8d5d0cebfe6
#
_cell.length_a   1.000
_cell.length_b   1.000
_cell.length_c   1.000
_cell.angle_alpha   90.00
_cell.angle_beta   90.00
_cell.angle_gamma   90.00
#
_symmetry.space_group_name_H-M   'P 1'
#
loop_
_entity.id
_entity.type
_entity.pdbx_description
1 polymer ?
#
loop_
_entity_poly.entity_id
_entity_poly.type
_entity_poly.pdbx_seq_one_letter_code
_entity_poly.pdbx_strand_id
1 'polypeptide(L)'
;MSLTLTPIESGRLTSAKGVLCEHAEGDITIPVSCWVVSHPKGTVLFDTGLHKELTTDSGRLGASADVFAVDIPAGEDLVALLSQKEFDAEKIDFIVLSHLHFDHCGGTEQIPNARIIVQEEEWLSGTDPKLIELGIYNPNDFNLGHSVKQIKGEFDLFGDGTVVCLPTPGHTAGHQSLRIELESGPVVLTSDCVYWQQMLEDMSFPPFGFSREQHRDSMLNLIKLQKEGCKLIFGHDALQWAS
;
A
#
# COMPACT_ATOMS: atom_id res chain seq x y z
N MET A 1 -23.70 -5.09 10.33
CA MET A 1 -22.64 -5.99 9.86
C MET A 1 -21.39 -5.63 10.67
N SER A 2 -20.61 -6.63 11.08
CA SER A 2 -19.33 -6.41 11.76
C SER A 2 -18.31 -5.90 10.74
N LEU A 3 -17.33 -5.13 11.20
CA LEU A 3 -16.21 -4.68 10.41
C LEU A 3 -15.30 -5.88 10.11
N THR A 4 -14.94 -6.09 8.84
CA THR A 4 -14.08 -7.19 8.41
C THR A 4 -12.91 -6.69 7.59
N LEU A 5 -11.80 -7.44 7.63
CA LEU A 5 -10.58 -7.17 6.88
C LEU A 5 -10.26 -8.41 6.03
N THR A 6 -10.18 -8.25 4.71
CA THR A 6 -9.93 -9.33 3.76
C THR A 6 -8.68 -9.04 2.93
N PRO A 7 -7.68 -9.95 2.94
CA PRO A 7 -6.47 -9.80 2.16
C PRO A 7 -6.68 -10.16 0.68
N ILE A 8 -5.97 -9.43 -0.18
CA ILE A 8 -5.86 -9.67 -1.63
C ILE A 8 -4.36 -9.65 -1.97
N GLU A 9 -3.82 -10.73 -2.51
CA GLU A 9 -2.46 -10.75 -3.08
C GLU A 9 -2.56 -10.47 -4.58
N SER A 10 -2.13 -9.27 -5.01
CA SER A 10 -2.27 -8.82 -6.40
C SER A 10 -1.11 -9.22 -7.31
N GLY A 11 -0.20 -10.03 -6.80
CA GLY A 11 0.99 -10.51 -7.50
C GLY A 11 2.22 -10.46 -6.61
N ARG A 12 3.38 -10.69 -7.21
CA ARG A 12 4.67 -10.75 -6.51
C ARG A 12 5.74 -9.97 -7.23
N LEU A 13 6.69 -9.47 -6.46
CA LEU A 13 7.90 -8.82 -6.95
C LEU A 13 9.12 -9.61 -6.49
N THR A 14 10.05 -9.88 -7.41
CA THR A 14 11.34 -10.49 -7.09
C THR A 14 12.46 -9.51 -7.42
N SER A 15 13.37 -9.30 -6.48
CA SER A 15 14.54 -8.44 -6.65
C SER A 15 15.71 -8.91 -5.78
N ALA A 16 16.89 -8.30 -5.95
CA ALA A 16 17.96 -8.42 -4.97
C ALA A 16 17.48 -7.82 -3.64
N LYS A 17 17.64 -8.56 -2.53
CA LYS A 17 17.15 -8.16 -1.20
C LYS A 17 17.72 -6.82 -0.74
N GLY A 18 18.95 -6.49 -1.15
CA GLY A 18 19.61 -5.22 -0.86
C GLY A 18 18.90 -3.99 -1.47
N VAL A 19 18.00 -4.18 -2.44
CA VAL A 19 17.14 -3.11 -2.97
C VAL A 19 16.09 -2.68 -1.93
N LEU A 20 15.58 -3.64 -1.16
CA LEU A 20 14.49 -3.39 -0.19
C LEU A 20 14.99 -3.24 1.25
N CYS A 21 16.20 -3.74 1.54
CA CYS A 21 16.78 -3.67 2.88
C CYS A 21 18.29 -3.49 2.76
N GLU A 22 18.82 -2.37 3.27
CA GLU A 22 20.26 -2.07 3.22
C GLU A 22 21.10 -3.21 3.78
N HIS A 23 22.22 -3.49 3.14
CA HIS A 23 23.20 -4.51 3.53
C HIS A 23 22.69 -5.96 3.50
N ALA A 24 21.46 -6.21 3.04
CA ALA A 24 20.96 -7.56 2.87
C ALA A 24 21.50 -8.17 1.56
N GLU A 25 21.82 -9.47 1.60
CA GLU A 25 22.33 -10.21 0.46
C GLU A 25 21.31 -11.24 -0.07
N GLY A 26 21.50 -11.67 -1.32
CA GLY A 26 20.66 -12.65 -2.00
C GLY A 26 19.41 -12.01 -2.63
N ASP A 27 18.55 -12.87 -3.15
CA ASP A 27 17.29 -12.46 -3.76
C ASP A 27 16.12 -12.64 -2.79
N ILE A 28 15.06 -11.89 -3.02
CA ILE A 28 13.80 -11.99 -2.27
C ILE A 28 12.62 -11.88 -3.22
N THR A 29 11.60 -12.68 -2.96
CA THR A 29 10.28 -12.54 -3.58
C THR A 29 9.30 -12.08 -2.50
N ILE A 30 8.63 -10.96 -2.73
CA ILE A 30 7.67 -10.35 -1.83
C ILE A 30 6.27 -10.36 -2.43
N PRO A 31 5.21 -10.60 -1.65
CA PRO A 31 3.83 -10.41 -2.12
C PRO A 31 3.52 -8.93 -2.24
N VAL A 32 2.66 -8.57 -3.18
CA VAL A 32 2.04 -7.24 -3.28
C VAL A 32 0.62 -7.33 -2.74
N SER A 33 0.37 -6.61 -1.66
CA SER A 33 -0.83 -6.75 -0.84
C SER A 33 -1.80 -5.59 -1.03
N CYS A 34 -3.08 -5.92 -1.21
CA CYS A 34 -4.19 -5.00 -1.04
C CYS A 34 -5.13 -5.54 0.04
N TRP A 35 -5.95 -4.67 0.63
CA TRP A 35 -6.83 -5.07 1.72
C TRP A 35 -8.21 -4.48 1.56
N VAL A 36 -9.25 -5.32 1.57
CA VAL A 36 -10.63 -4.86 1.61
C VAL A 36 -11.11 -4.76 3.04
N VAL A 37 -11.57 -3.57 3.43
CA VAL A 37 -12.25 -3.31 4.70
C VAL A 37 -13.74 -3.16 4.42
N SER A 38 -14.54 -4.12 4.90
CA SER A 38 -16.00 -3.97 4.86
C SER A 38 -16.48 -3.24 6.10
N HIS A 39 -17.12 -2.09 5.91
CA HIS A 39 -17.68 -1.27 6.99
C HIS A 39 -19.16 -1.02 6.74
N PRO A 40 -20.03 -0.87 7.78
CA PRO A 40 -21.45 -0.61 7.59
C PRO A 40 -21.80 0.64 6.76
N LYS A 41 -20.87 1.60 6.68
CA LYS A 41 -21.02 2.86 5.93
C LYS A 41 -20.35 2.85 4.56
N GLY A 42 -19.70 1.74 4.14
CA GLY A 42 -19.04 1.62 2.83
C GLY A 42 -17.88 0.65 2.82
N THR A 43 -17.44 0.28 1.62
CA THR A 43 -16.33 -0.65 1.39
C THR A 43 -15.08 0.15 1.01
N VAL A 44 -13.96 -0.17 1.67
CA VAL A 44 -12.66 0.49 1.47
C VAL A 44 -11.68 -0.52 0.87
N LEU A 45 -10.96 -0.13 -0.16
CA LEU A 45 -9.79 -0.84 -0.63
C LEU A 45 -8.54 -0.06 -0.20
N PHE A 46 -7.69 -0.67 0.60
CA PHE A 46 -6.39 -0.12 0.98
C PHE A 46 -5.34 -0.65 0.01
N ASP A 47 -4.78 0.26 -0.78
CA ASP A 47 -3.96 0.04 -1.95
C ASP A 47 -4.66 -0.77 -3.06
N THR A 48 -4.15 -0.74 -4.27
CA THR A 48 -4.73 -1.39 -5.44
C THR A 48 -3.76 -2.35 -6.14
N GLY A 49 -2.54 -2.47 -5.63
CA GLY A 49 -1.54 -3.41 -6.12
C GLY A 49 -0.99 -3.06 -7.50
N LEU A 50 -0.61 -4.10 -8.23
CA LEU A 50 0.05 -4.01 -9.52
C LEU A 50 -0.93 -3.71 -10.66
N HIS A 51 -0.43 -2.99 -11.66
CA HIS A 51 -1.20 -2.77 -12.89
C HIS A 51 -1.31 -4.06 -13.70
N LYS A 52 -2.49 -4.40 -14.20
CA LYS A 52 -2.77 -5.63 -14.97
C LYS A 52 -1.90 -5.81 -16.23
N GLU A 53 -1.49 -4.72 -16.88
CA GLU A 53 -0.65 -4.78 -18.08
C GLU A 53 0.78 -5.28 -17.78
N LEU A 54 1.23 -5.26 -16.54
CA LEU A 54 2.52 -5.81 -16.15
C LEU A 54 2.65 -7.33 -16.41
N THR A 55 1.53 -8.01 -16.65
CA THR A 55 1.52 -9.41 -17.14
C THR A 55 2.14 -9.56 -18.53
N THR A 56 2.12 -8.50 -19.35
CA THR A 56 2.53 -8.53 -20.76
C THR A 56 3.54 -7.46 -21.14
N ASP A 57 3.62 -6.38 -20.37
CA ASP A 57 4.49 -5.23 -20.64
C ASP A 57 5.22 -4.75 -19.36
N SER A 58 6.43 -5.26 -19.17
CA SER A 58 7.31 -4.82 -18.09
C SER A 58 7.82 -3.38 -18.27
N GLY A 59 7.76 -2.83 -19.48
CA GLY A 59 8.17 -1.44 -19.77
C GLY A 59 7.36 -0.40 -18.99
N ARG A 60 6.15 -0.78 -18.52
CA ARG A 60 5.32 0.07 -17.66
C ARG A 60 5.98 0.37 -16.30
N LEU A 61 6.91 -0.45 -15.83
CA LEU A 61 7.68 -0.20 -14.61
C LEU A 61 8.71 0.94 -14.77
N GLY A 62 8.97 1.41 -16.00
CA GLY A 62 9.99 2.42 -16.23
C GLY A 62 11.36 1.98 -15.71
N ALA A 63 12.01 2.81 -14.92
CA ALA A 63 13.32 2.51 -14.32
C ALA A 63 13.29 1.29 -13.36
N SER A 64 12.13 0.95 -12.82
CA SER A 64 11.98 -0.21 -11.94
C SER A 64 12.00 -1.56 -12.69
N ALA A 65 11.88 -1.56 -14.02
CA ALA A 65 11.92 -2.78 -14.84
C ALA A 65 13.27 -3.54 -14.77
N ASP A 66 14.36 -2.81 -14.56
CA ASP A 66 15.69 -3.40 -14.39
C ASP A 66 15.94 -3.93 -12.97
N VAL A 67 15.04 -3.60 -12.03
CA VAL A 67 15.18 -3.89 -10.61
C VAL A 67 14.25 -5.02 -10.16
N PHE A 68 13.00 -5.04 -10.66
CA PHE A 68 11.98 -5.98 -10.25
C PHE A 68 11.54 -6.92 -11.38
N ALA A 69 11.52 -8.22 -11.09
CA ALA A 69 10.75 -9.17 -11.88
C ALA A 69 9.33 -9.26 -11.27
N VAL A 70 8.31 -9.09 -12.12
CA VAL A 70 6.90 -9.12 -11.74
C VAL A 70 6.32 -10.48 -12.06
N ASP A 71 5.56 -11.04 -11.12
CA ASP A 71 4.76 -12.25 -11.29
C ASP A 71 3.30 -11.96 -10.92
N ILE A 72 2.45 -11.90 -11.93
CA ILE A 72 0.99 -11.83 -11.78
C ILE A 72 0.42 -13.04 -12.51
N PRO A 73 -0.18 -14.03 -11.80
CA PRO A 73 -0.75 -15.20 -12.43
C PRO A 73 -1.82 -14.83 -13.46
N ALA A 74 -1.87 -15.54 -14.57
CA ALA A 74 -2.81 -15.25 -15.64
C ALA A 74 -4.26 -15.33 -15.15
N GLY A 75 -5.03 -14.26 -15.39
CA GLY A 75 -6.42 -14.14 -14.96
C GLY A 75 -6.60 -13.74 -13.49
N GLU A 76 -5.53 -13.31 -12.82
CA GLU A 76 -5.53 -12.82 -11.44
C GLU A 76 -5.29 -11.30 -11.37
N ASP A 77 -5.95 -10.53 -12.22
CA ASP A 77 -6.02 -9.08 -12.05
C ASP A 77 -6.87 -8.70 -10.82
N LEU A 78 -6.79 -7.45 -10.39
CA LEU A 78 -7.46 -6.99 -9.16
C LEU A 78 -8.99 -7.26 -9.19
N VAL A 79 -9.65 -7.10 -10.34
CA VAL A 79 -11.10 -7.35 -10.47
C VAL A 79 -11.43 -8.83 -10.27
N ALA A 80 -10.64 -9.72 -10.87
CA ALA A 80 -10.82 -11.16 -10.72
C ALA A 80 -10.58 -11.60 -9.26
N LEU A 81 -9.52 -11.08 -8.63
CA LEU A 81 -9.20 -11.37 -7.23
C LEU A 81 -10.27 -10.86 -6.25
N LEU A 82 -10.80 -9.66 -6.46
CA LEU A 82 -11.93 -9.14 -5.70
C LEU A 82 -13.17 -10.02 -5.86
N SER A 83 -13.48 -10.43 -7.11
CA SER A 83 -14.62 -11.30 -7.40
C SER A 83 -14.49 -12.67 -6.73
N GLN A 84 -13.29 -13.26 -6.65
CA GLN A 84 -13.04 -14.52 -5.92
C GLN A 84 -13.34 -14.40 -4.42
N LYS A 85 -13.27 -13.18 -3.88
CA LYS A 85 -13.61 -12.86 -2.49
C LYS A 85 -15.02 -12.27 -2.32
N GLU A 86 -15.86 -12.41 -3.35
CA GLU A 86 -17.25 -11.93 -3.37
C GLU A 86 -17.40 -10.41 -3.30
N PHE A 87 -16.36 -9.65 -3.69
CA PHE A 87 -16.41 -8.20 -3.83
C PHE A 87 -16.61 -7.79 -5.30
N ASP A 88 -17.42 -6.77 -5.50
CA ASP A 88 -17.67 -6.15 -6.79
C ASP A 88 -16.81 -4.85 -6.87
N ALA A 89 -15.88 -4.83 -7.81
CA ALA A 89 -14.97 -3.68 -8.00
C ALA A 89 -15.72 -2.35 -8.25
N GLU A 90 -16.90 -2.40 -8.88
CA GLU A 90 -17.73 -1.22 -9.14
C GLU A 90 -18.43 -0.68 -7.89
N LYS A 91 -18.47 -1.47 -6.80
CA LYS A 91 -19.11 -1.14 -5.51
C LYS A 91 -18.12 -0.82 -4.40
N ILE A 92 -16.84 -0.70 -4.70
CA ILE A 92 -15.86 -0.14 -3.76
C ILE A 92 -16.11 1.37 -3.66
N ASP A 93 -16.38 1.86 -2.44
CA ASP A 93 -16.70 3.26 -2.19
C ASP A 93 -15.44 4.13 -2.10
N PHE A 94 -14.38 3.58 -1.49
CA PHE A 94 -13.14 4.31 -1.23
C PHE A 94 -11.91 3.47 -1.60
N ILE A 95 -10.93 4.11 -2.21
CA ILE A 95 -9.55 3.65 -2.27
C ILE A 95 -8.75 4.51 -1.30
N VAL A 96 -8.12 3.92 -0.31
CA VAL A 96 -7.11 4.59 0.52
C VAL A 96 -5.76 4.17 -0.02
N LEU A 97 -5.03 5.09 -0.65
CA LEU A 97 -3.67 4.83 -1.12
C LEU A 97 -2.68 5.13 0.00
N SER A 98 -1.88 4.15 0.36
CA SER A 98 -0.79 4.34 1.31
C SER A 98 0.22 5.34 0.78
N HIS A 99 0.57 5.16 -0.49
CA HIS A 99 1.40 6.04 -1.29
C HIS A 99 1.21 5.73 -2.80
N LEU A 100 1.99 6.39 -3.68
CA LEU A 100 1.74 6.37 -5.13
C LEU A 100 2.83 5.62 -5.92
N HIS A 101 3.53 4.63 -5.33
CA HIS A 101 4.38 3.73 -6.09
C HIS A 101 3.54 2.72 -6.88
N PHE A 102 4.14 2.18 -7.94
CA PHE A 102 3.48 1.36 -8.96
C PHE A 102 2.80 0.09 -8.43
N ASP A 103 3.31 -0.44 -7.33
CA ASP A 103 2.80 -1.66 -6.69
C ASP A 103 1.73 -1.39 -5.61
N HIS A 104 1.40 -0.13 -5.35
CA HIS A 104 0.34 0.30 -4.44
C HIS A 104 -0.83 0.97 -5.16
N CYS A 105 -0.57 1.71 -6.24
CA CYS A 105 -1.61 2.41 -6.97
C CYS A 105 -1.89 1.85 -8.37
N GLY A 106 -1.15 0.84 -8.83
CA GLY A 106 -1.20 0.33 -10.21
C GLY A 106 -2.57 -0.19 -10.65
N GLY A 107 -3.35 -0.77 -9.76
CA GLY A 107 -4.68 -1.31 -10.06
C GLY A 107 -5.82 -0.29 -9.99
N THR A 108 -5.56 1.00 -9.73
CA THR A 108 -6.59 2.03 -9.51
C THR A 108 -7.59 2.14 -10.64
N GLU A 109 -7.18 1.99 -11.92
CA GLU A 109 -8.08 2.04 -13.06
C GLU A 109 -9.18 0.99 -13.03
N GLN A 110 -8.97 -0.12 -12.32
CA GLN A 110 -9.89 -1.23 -12.20
C GLN A 110 -11.02 -0.99 -11.17
N ILE A 111 -10.95 0.13 -10.42
CA ILE A 111 -11.92 0.51 -9.38
C ILE A 111 -12.55 1.87 -9.74
N PRO A 112 -13.35 1.95 -10.79
CA PRO A 112 -13.67 3.21 -11.48
C PRO A 112 -14.54 4.18 -10.67
N ASN A 113 -15.32 3.68 -9.71
CA ASN A 113 -16.33 4.48 -9.00
C ASN A 113 -15.86 4.97 -7.63
N ALA A 114 -14.73 4.48 -7.15
CA ALA A 114 -14.25 4.78 -5.81
C ALA A 114 -13.71 6.22 -5.69
N ARG A 115 -13.84 6.78 -4.50
CA ARG A 115 -13.16 8.01 -4.13
C ARG A 115 -11.78 7.71 -3.57
N ILE A 116 -10.75 8.32 -4.12
CA ILE A 116 -9.38 8.19 -3.62
C ILE A 116 -9.18 9.07 -2.38
N ILE A 117 -8.58 8.49 -1.34
CA ILE A 117 -8.13 9.16 -0.12
C ILE A 117 -6.61 9.04 -0.06
N VAL A 118 -5.91 10.16 -0.02
CA VAL A 118 -4.45 10.22 -0.05
C VAL A 118 -3.97 11.42 0.73
N GLN A 119 -2.78 11.36 1.34
CA GLN A 119 -2.18 12.54 1.97
C GLN A 119 -1.84 13.59 0.91
N GLU A 120 -2.04 14.87 1.25
CA GLU A 120 -1.75 15.99 0.34
C GLU A 120 -0.28 15.99 -0.12
N GLU A 121 0.65 15.74 0.79
CA GLU A 121 2.09 15.66 0.49
C GLU A 121 2.42 14.55 -0.53
N GLU A 122 1.69 13.42 -0.46
CA GLU A 122 1.84 12.34 -1.42
C GLU A 122 1.32 12.72 -2.80
N TRP A 123 0.14 13.34 -2.85
CA TRP A 123 -0.44 13.81 -4.10
C TRP A 123 0.44 14.87 -4.78
N LEU A 124 0.98 15.81 -4.00
CA LEU A 124 1.90 16.83 -4.51
C LEU A 124 3.18 16.19 -5.05
N SER A 125 3.74 15.20 -4.35
CA SER A 125 4.93 14.47 -4.80
C SER A 125 4.63 13.65 -6.07
N GLY A 126 3.52 12.91 -6.10
CA GLY A 126 3.11 12.08 -7.24
C GLY A 126 2.82 12.89 -8.51
N THR A 127 2.49 14.18 -8.36
CA THR A 127 2.23 15.09 -9.49
C THR A 127 3.39 16.06 -9.77
N ASP A 128 4.52 15.96 -9.06
CA ASP A 128 5.71 16.77 -9.34
C ASP A 128 6.38 16.31 -10.64
N PRO A 129 6.48 17.21 -11.67
CA PRO A 129 7.09 16.84 -12.93
C PRO A 129 8.52 16.30 -12.83
N LYS A 130 9.29 16.71 -11.82
CA LYS A 130 10.67 16.24 -11.62
C LYS A 130 10.68 14.78 -11.12
N LEU A 131 9.80 14.44 -10.19
CA LEU A 131 9.72 13.08 -9.66
C LEU A 131 9.13 12.11 -10.69
N ILE A 132 8.24 12.61 -11.55
CA ILE A 132 7.72 11.86 -12.71
C ILE A 132 8.84 11.61 -13.74
N GLU A 133 9.63 12.63 -14.08
CA GLU A 133 10.75 12.52 -15.02
C GLU A 133 11.83 11.53 -14.51
N LEU A 134 12.02 11.45 -13.19
CA LEU A 134 12.91 10.48 -12.55
C LEU A 134 12.32 9.06 -12.51
N GLY A 135 11.07 8.86 -12.93
CA GLY A 135 10.39 7.57 -12.92
C GLY A 135 10.01 7.05 -11.53
N ILE A 136 9.95 7.93 -10.52
CA ILE A 136 9.53 7.57 -9.16
C ILE A 136 8.02 7.37 -9.10
N TYR A 137 7.27 8.22 -9.80
CA TYR A 137 5.82 8.17 -9.90
C TYR A 137 5.34 8.11 -11.34
N ASN A 138 4.26 7.36 -11.57
CA ASN A 138 3.58 7.30 -12.85
C ASN A 138 2.13 7.80 -12.70
N PRO A 139 1.80 9.03 -13.11
CA PRO A 139 0.44 9.55 -12.98
C PRO A 139 -0.64 8.73 -13.69
N ASN A 140 -0.26 7.91 -14.68
CA ASN A 140 -1.20 7.02 -15.36
C ASN A 140 -1.69 5.86 -14.48
N ASP A 141 -1.15 5.70 -13.28
CA ASP A 141 -1.58 4.67 -12.33
C ASP A 141 -2.59 5.22 -11.30
N PHE A 142 -2.66 6.54 -11.08
CA PHE A 142 -3.51 7.11 -10.02
C PHE A 142 -4.29 8.38 -10.41
N ASN A 143 -3.83 9.17 -11.40
CA ASN A 143 -4.50 10.41 -11.81
C ASN A 143 -5.46 10.16 -12.99
N LEU A 144 -6.48 9.34 -12.74
CA LEU A 144 -7.37 8.76 -13.75
C LEU A 144 -8.77 9.40 -13.80
N GLY A 145 -8.92 10.57 -13.17
CA GLY A 145 -10.21 11.29 -13.13
C GLY A 145 -11.12 10.88 -11.97
N HIS A 146 -10.66 10.05 -11.05
CA HIS A 146 -11.38 9.78 -9.81
C HIS A 146 -11.60 11.04 -8.98
N SER A 147 -12.64 11.04 -8.14
CA SER A 147 -12.77 12.04 -7.08
C SER A 147 -11.66 11.82 -6.06
N VAL A 148 -10.76 12.77 -5.86
CA VAL A 148 -9.64 12.68 -4.92
C VAL A 148 -9.91 13.56 -3.71
N LYS A 149 -9.79 12.98 -2.51
CA LYS A 149 -9.74 13.70 -1.25
C LYS A 149 -8.32 13.69 -0.72
N GLN A 150 -7.65 14.81 -0.84
CA GLN A 150 -6.38 15.05 -0.21
C GLN A 150 -6.62 15.37 1.27
N ILE A 151 -5.93 14.66 2.15
CA ILE A 151 -6.05 14.80 3.62
C ILE A 151 -4.71 15.28 4.20
N LYS A 152 -4.75 15.81 5.42
CA LYS A 152 -3.55 16.24 6.18
C LYS A 152 -3.59 15.61 7.57
N GLY A 153 -2.55 14.87 7.90
CA GLY A 153 -2.47 14.23 9.20
C GLY A 153 -3.39 13.03 9.35
N GLU A 154 -3.77 12.72 10.59
CA GLU A 154 -4.73 11.65 10.87
C GLU A 154 -6.11 11.99 10.29
N PHE A 155 -6.75 10.97 9.72
CA PHE A 155 -8.07 11.13 9.15
C PHE A 155 -8.96 9.93 9.43
N ASP A 156 -10.02 10.15 10.21
CA ASP A 156 -11.07 9.17 10.45
C ASP A 156 -12.02 9.14 9.25
N LEU A 157 -11.99 8.06 8.47
CA LEU A 157 -12.72 7.95 7.21
C LEU A 157 -14.23 8.02 7.38
N PHE A 158 -14.76 7.38 8.44
CA PHE A 158 -16.19 7.27 8.71
C PHE A 158 -16.68 8.13 9.87
N GLY A 159 -15.78 8.79 10.61
CA GLY A 159 -16.10 9.67 11.75
C GLY A 159 -16.52 8.91 12.99
N ASP A 160 -16.14 7.63 13.13
CA ASP A 160 -16.46 6.78 14.27
C ASP A 160 -15.25 6.10 14.91
N GLY A 161 -14.05 6.47 14.48
CA GLY A 161 -12.78 5.99 15.01
C GLY A 161 -12.38 4.59 14.53
N THR A 162 -13.15 3.95 13.67
CA THR A 162 -12.97 2.54 13.31
C THR A 162 -12.02 2.31 12.13
N VAL A 163 -11.91 3.27 11.22
CA VAL A 163 -10.99 3.23 10.07
C VAL A 163 -10.28 4.56 9.97
N VAL A 164 -9.01 4.59 10.35
CA VAL A 164 -8.23 5.82 10.50
C VAL A 164 -6.94 5.76 9.69
N CYS A 165 -6.78 6.71 8.76
CA CYS A 165 -5.52 6.95 8.08
C CYS A 165 -4.52 7.57 9.05
N LEU A 166 -3.34 6.97 9.18
CA LEU A 166 -2.25 7.41 10.04
C LEU A 166 -1.09 7.90 9.19
N PRO A 167 -0.64 9.15 9.26
CA PRO A 167 0.58 9.56 8.57
C PRO A 167 1.78 8.76 9.07
N THR A 168 2.49 8.15 8.14
CA THR A 168 3.74 7.42 8.40
C THR A 168 4.78 7.79 7.33
N PRO A 169 5.14 9.11 7.21
CA PRO A 169 6.04 9.59 6.18
C PRO A 169 7.46 9.03 6.36
N GLY A 170 8.22 9.06 5.28
CA GLY A 170 9.63 8.68 5.26
C GLY A 170 10.00 7.78 4.10
N HIS A 171 9.25 6.73 3.82
CA HIS A 171 9.35 5.98 2.58
C HIS A 171 9.02 6.89 1.39
N THR A 172 7.87 7.52 1.42
CA THR A 172 7.53 8.69 0.60
C THR A 172 7.16 9.88 1.48
N ALA A 173 7.00 11.06 0.90
CA ALA A 173 6.71 12.30 1.63
C ALA A 173 5.35 12.26 2.36
N GLY A 174 4.37 11.66 1.75
CA GLY A 174 3.01 11.57 2.26
C GLY A 174 2.53 10.13 2.52
N HIS A 175 3.45 9.19 2.76
CA HIS A 175 3.07 7.81 3.10
C HIS A 175 2.14 7.77 4.30
N GLN A 176 1.14 6.88 4.24
CA GLN A 176 0.20 6.62 5.34
C GLN A 176 -0.04 5.13 5.56
N SER A 177 -0.24 4.75 6.81
CA SER A 177 -0.74 3.45 7.25
C SER A 177 -2.24 3.52 7.52
N LEU A 178 -2.93 2.38 7.65
CA LEU A 178 -4.36 2.34 7.97
C LEU A 178 -4.59 1.57 9.26
N ARG A 179 -5.18 2.23 10.28
CA ARG A 179 -5.64 1.58 11.51
C ARG A 179 -7.10 1.19 11.38
N ILE A 180 -7.43 -0.02 11.84
CA ILE A 180 -8.76 -0.62 11.74
C ILE A 180 -9.11 -1.23 13.09
N GLU A 181 -10.27 -0.86 13.66
CA GLU A 181 -10.78 -1.39 14.93
C GLU A 181 -11.66 -2.63 14.66
N LEU A 182 -11.06 -3.82 14.60
CA LEU A 182 -11.76 -5.08 14.45
C LEU A 182 -12.32 -5.58 15.79
N GLU A 183 -13.33 -6.46 15.76
CA GLU A 183 -13.83 -7.13 17.00
C GLU A 183 -12.75 -7.95 17.70
N SER A 184 -11.75 -8.46 16.95
CA SER A 184 -10.60 -9.19 17.46
C SER A 184 -9.50 -8.29 18.05
N GLY A 185 -9.65 -6.99 17.99
CA GLY A 185 -8.70 -5.97 18.41
C GLY A 185 -8.20 -5.10 17.25
N PRO A 186 -7.52 -3.99 17.58
CA PRO A 186 -7.02 -3.04 16.59
C PRO A 186 -5.89 -3.64 15.74
N VAL A 187 -5.94 -3.34 14.45
CA VAL A 187 -4.94 -3.73 13.45
C VAL A 187 -4.41 -2.47 12.76
N VAL A 188 -3.12 -2.46 12.43
CA VAL A 188 -2.51 -1.43 11.58
C VAL A 188 -1.89 -2.09 10.36
N LEU A 189 -2.38 -1.74 9.17
CA LEU A 189 -1.76 -2.06 7.90
C LEU A 189 -0.63 -1.06 7.69
N THR A 190 0.63 -1.50 7.79
CA THR A 190 1.79 -0.60 7.79
C THR A 190 2.20 -0.14 6.40
N SER A 191 1.83 -0.89 5.36
CA SER A 191 2.35 -0.71 4.00
C SER A 191 3.88 -0.56 4.01
N ASP A 192 4.47 0.29 3.22
CA ASP A 192 5.91 0.46 3.03
C ASP A 192 6.63 1.23 4.14
N CYS A 193 5.91 1.61 5.19
CA CYS A 193 6.58 2.02 6.42
C CYS A 193 7.38 0.85 7.02
N VAL A 194 6.89 -0.40 6.85
CA VAL A 194 7.60 -1.62 7.25
C VAL A 194 7.25 -2.76 6.29
N TYR A 195 8.22 -3.27 5.55
CA TYR A 195 7.98 -4.35 4.58
C TYR A 195 7.73 -5.70 5.25
N TRP A 196 8.51 -6.07 6.27
CA TRP A 196 8.38 -7.31 7.04
C TRP A 196 8.89 -7.13 8.48
N GLN A 197 8.52 -8.06 9.35
CA GLN A 197 8.76 -7.98 10.80
C GLN A 197 10.23 -7.71 11.15
N GLN A 198 11.18 -8.40 10.51
CA GLN A 198 12.60 -8.24 10.82
C GLN A 198 13.12 -6.82 10.61
N MET A 199 12.59 -6.09 9.61
CA MET A 199 12.97 -4.68 9.39
C MET A 199 12.58 -3.79 10.56
N LEU A 200 11.42 -4.04 11.18
CA LEU A 200 10.98 -3.30 12.36
C LEU A 200 11.86 -3.63 13.58
N GLU A 201 12.20 -4.88 13.76
CA GLU A 201 13.05 -5.34 14.88
C GLU A 201 14.47 -4.79 14.80
N ASP A 202 15.05 -4.79 13.60
CA ASP A 202 16.42 -4.33 13.34
C ASP A 202 16.50 -2.82 13.08
N MET A 203 15.37 -2.11 12.97
CA MET A 203 15.29 -0.72 12.53
C MET A 203 16.06 -0.50 11.23
N SER A 204 15.92 -1.43 10.29
CA SER A 204 16.54 -1.37 8.96
C SER A 204 15.61 -0.69 7.95
N PHE A 205 16.21 -0.17 6.88
CA PHE A 205 15.54 0.67 5.88
C PHE A 205 15.91 0.23 4.46
N PRO A 206 15.09 0.55 3.46
CA PRO A 206 15.54 0.51 2.08
C PRO A 206 16.63 1.56 1.85
N PRO A 207 17.52 1.38 0.87
CA PRO A 207 18.57 2.34 0.52
C PRO A 207 18.03 3.62 -0.12
N PHE A 208 16.73 3.68 -0.37
CA PHE A 208 16.01 4.81 -0.96
C PHE A 208 14.86 5.24 -0.02
N GLY A 209 14.28 6.39 -0.32
CA GLY A 209 13.13 6.94 0.41
C GLY A 209 13.24 8.46 0.53
N PHE A 210 12.17 9.08 0.96
CA PHE A 210 12.08 10.53 1.07
C PHE A 210 12.94 11.06 2.24
N SER A 211 12.79 10.46 3.44
CA SER A 211 13.49 10.89 4.64
C SER A 211 13.68 9.74 5.63
N ARG A 212 14.93 9.35 5.85
CA ARG A 212 15.27 8.31 6.83
C ARG A 212 14.87 8.68 8.26
N GLU A 213 14.99 9.96 8.63
CA GLU A 213 14.60 10.45 9.95
C GLU A 213 13.10 10.31 10.18
N GLN A 214 12.27 10.79 9.24
CA GLN A 214 10.82 10.65 9.33
C GLN A 214 10.40 9.18 9.27
N HIS A 215 11.04 8.35 8.44
CA HIS A 215 10.77 6.92 8.35
C HIS A 215 11.01 6.23 9.69
N ARG A 216 12.14 6.55 10.34
CA ARG A 216 12.44 6.04 11.68
C ARG A 216 11.39 6.45 12.72
N ASP A 217 10.98 7.73 12.71
CA ASP A 217 9.95 8.22 13.64
C ASP A 217 8.60 7.53 13.39
N SER A 218 8.25 7.30 12.13
CA SER A 218 7.06 6.54 11.75
C SER A 218 7.13 5.10 12.27
N MET A 219 8.26 4.40 12.11
CA MET A 219 8.46 3.05 12.66
C MET A 219 8.37 3.04 14.20
N LEU A 220 8.93 4.03 14.88
CA LEU A 220 8.83 4.15 16.34
C LEU A 220 7.38 4.36 16.80
N ASN A 221 6.58 5.12 16.06
CA ASN A 221 5.16 5.28 16.32
C ASN A 221 4.39 3.95 16.12
N LEU A 222 4.72 3.17 15.09
CA LEU A 222 4.14 1.83 14.89
C LEU A 222 4.50 0.88 16.04
N ILE A 223 5.75 0.89 16.50
CA ILE A 223 6.18 0.11 17.70
C ILE A 223 5.38 0.53 18.94
N LYS A 224 5.10 1.83 19.10
CA LYS A 224 4.27 2.31 20.22
C LYS A 224 2.85 1.76 20.11
N LEU A 225 2.21 1.83 18.95
CA LEU A 225 0.87 1.27 18.72
C LEU A 225 0.85 -0.24 18.98
N GLN A 226 1.89 -0.97 18.56
CA GLN A 226 2.02 -2.41 18.84
C GLN A 226 2.07 -2.70 20.35
N LYS A 227 2.82 -1.90 21.12
CA LYS A 227 2.87 -2.01 22.59
C LYS A 227 1.54 -1.65 23.26
N GLU A 228 0.74 -0.83 22.64
CA GLU A 228 -0.61 -0.45 23.08
C GLU A 228 -1.67 -1.49 22.67
N GLY A 229 -1.26 -2.60 22.02
CA GLY A 229 -2.10 -3.74 21.69
C GLY A 229 -2.56 -3.81 20.23
N CYS A 230 -2.10 -2.95 19.34
CA CYS A 230 -2.38 -3.07 17.91
C CYS A 230 -1.59 -4.23 17.29
N LYS A 231 -2.24 -5.07 16.49
CA LYS A 231 -1.54 -6.01 15.61
C LYS A 231 -1.03 -5.27 14.40
N LEU A 232 0.28 -5.33 14.11
CA LEU A 232 0.83 -4.81 12.87
C LEU A 232 0.73 -5.86 11.76
N ILE A 233 0.31 -5.44 10.60
CA ILE A 233 0.35 -6.21 9.35
C ILE A 233 1.29 -5.45 8.40
N PHE A 234 2.38 -6.10 8.03
CA PHE A 234 3.46 -5.50 7.25
C PHE A 234 3.16 -5.50 5.75
N GLY A 235 3.75 -4.57 5.01
CA GLY A 235 3.42 -4.32 3.60
C GLY A 235 3.68 -5.52 2.70
N HIS A 236 4.82 -6.21 2.90
CA HIS A 236 5.30 -7.26 2.00
C HIS A 236 5.75 -8.53 2.71
N ASP A 237 5.21 -8.83 3.89
CA ASP A 237 5.61 -10.00 4.67
C ASP A 237 4.86 -11.26 4.23
N ALA A 238 5.54 -12.13 3.48
CA ALA A 238 4.99 -13.40 3.02
C ALA A 238 4.57 -14.34 4.16
N LEU A 239 5.16 -14.21 5.35
CA LEU A 239 4.84 -15.07 6.50
C LEU A 239 3.46 -14.77 7.09
N GLN A 240 2.95 -13.56 6.91
CA GLN A 240 1.63 -13.16 7.40
C GLN A 240 0.47 -13.73 6.56
N TRP A 241 0.77 -14.24 5.36
CA TRP A 241 -0.20 -14.89 4.48
C TRP A 241 -0.34 -16.40 4.74
N ALA A 242 0.62 -16.99 5.45
CA ALA A 242 0.67 -18.42 5.71
C ALA A 242 -0.07 -18.84 7.01
N SER A 243 -0.70 -17.90 7.71
CA SER A 243 -1.32 -18.14 9.04
C SER A 243 -2.85 -18.05 9.01
#